data_24367141c71c11207a94b6ec2428cc13
#
_entry.id   24367141c71c11207a94b6ec2428cc13
#
_cell.length_a   1.000
_cell.length_b   1.000
_cell.length_c   1.000
_cell.angle_alpha   90.00
_cell.angle_beta   90.00
_cell.angle_gamma   90.00
#
_symmetry.space_group_name_H-M   'P 1'
#
loop_
_entity.id
_entity.type
_entity.pdbx_description
1 polymer ?
#
loop_
_entity_poly.entity_id
_entity_poly.type
_entity_poly.pdbx_seq_one_letter_code
_entity_poly.pdbx_strand_id
1 'polypeptide(L)'
;MVSRVPGSPFRDGATDWSRGQNFLAVAASGTPIEVPPYFLDDPHCSVCELMRPLASPTGMEHLFRVFLPPGYRENTLKRYPVLYMHEGNNLFLKEEAFLGNTWRTDEVLGVLDKMNAIEETIVVGIHPNEREREYTQPGYEDYGRFLVETLKPLIDAKYRTLPDPANTAAMGSSLGEVVSFYPGSQWPEVFGKVACLSITFTFRDDLLERVSTEPKRPLQIYLDSGWPRDNYEPTRSMRDRLLWKGYRPGSELFYLAFPNATHDETAWAERSPIPFQFLFGKQPSFATPAN
;
A
#
# COMPACT_ATOMS: atom_id res chain seq x y z
N MET A 1 -32.89 -0.63 6.48
CA MET A 1 -33.25 0.00 7.79
C MET A 1 -33.02 -1.06 8.84
N VAL A 2 -32.04 -0.86 9.73
CA VAL A 2 -31.76 -1.79 10.84
C VAL A 2 -32.88 -1.61 11.86
N SER A 3 -33.70 -2.62 12.07
CA SER A 3 -34.76 -2.58 13.07
C SER A 3 -34.27 -3.21 14.38
N ARG A 4 -34.71 -2.68 15.50
CA ARG A 4 -34.41 -3.25 16.80
C ARG A 4 -35.01 -4.62 16.96
N VAL A 5 -34.17 -5.57 17.40
CA VAL A 5 -34.62 -6.86 17.86
C VAL A 5 -34.66 -6.83 19.38
N PRO A 6 -35.73 -7.38 20.06
CA PRO A 6 -35.74 -7.51 21.50
C PRO A 6 -34.49 -8.25 21.98
N GLY A 7 -33.75 -7.62 22.90
CA GLY A 7 -32.45 -8.13 23.36
C GLY A 7 -31.24 -7.64 22.61
N SER A 8 -31.41 -6.77 21.59
CA SER A 8 -30.33 -6.10 20.90
C SER A 8 -29.49 -5.25 21.87
N PRO A 9 -28.17 -5.21 21.73
CA PRO A 9 -27.30 -4.36 22.54
C PRO A 9 -27.49 -2.86 22.30
N PHE A 10 -28.34 -2.45 21.34
CA PHE A 10 -28.68 -1.06 21.10
C PHE A 10 -29.50 -0.49 22.26
N ARG A 11 -28.93 0.43 23.00
CA ARG A 11 -29.64 1.25 23.97
C ARG A 11 -30.24 2.48 23.31
N ASP A 12 -31.38 2.93 23.86
CA ASP A 12 -32.04 4.15 23.39
C ASP A 12 -31.09 5.36 23.43
N GLY A 13 -30.88 5.96 22.27
CA GLY A 13 -30.28 7.27 22.12
C GLY A 13 -28.78 7.36 21.92
N ALA A 14 -28.03 6.28 22.06
CA ALA A 14 -26.59 6.27 21.74
C ALA A 14 -26.22 4.95 21.10
N THR A 15 -26.20 4.89 19.81
CA THR A 15 -25.55 3.79 19.07
C THR A 15 -24.06 4.02 19.16
N ASP A 16 -23.44 3.49 20.19
CA ASP A 16 -22.00 3.38 20.23
C ASP A 16 -21.59 2.14 19.37
N TRP A 17 -21.37 2.41 18.11
CA TRP A 17 -20.94 1.42 17.14
C TRP A 17 -19.48 0.97 17.38
N SER A 18 -18.77 1.62 18.30
CA SER A 18 -17.37 1.39 18.63
C SER A 18 -17.16 0.22 19.60
N ARG A 19 -18.20 -0.34 20.19
CA ARG A 19 -18.08 -1.39 21.21
C ARG A 19 -18.48 -2.75 20.70
N GLY A 20 -17.65 -3.36 19.96
CA GLY A 20 -17.26 -4.78 19.86
C GLY A 20 -18.28 -5.90 19.94
N GLN A 21 -19.57 -5.65 19.91
CA GLN A 21 -20.58 -6.69 19.86
C GLN A 21 -21.29 -6.70 18.52
N ASN A 22 -21.37 -7.90 17.93
CA ASN A 22 -22.22 -8.12 16.76
C ASN A 22 -23.66 -7.75 17.07
N PHE A 23 -24.34 -7.17 16.11
CA PHE A 23 -25.78 -6.91 16.23
C PHE A 23 -26.54 -7.64 15.13
N LEU A 24 -27.79 -7.95 15.44
CA LEU A 24 -28.66 -8.63 14.48
C LEU A 24 -29.41 -7.60 13.65
N ALA A 25 -29.27 -7.69 12.34
CA ALA A 25 -30.15 -7.03 11.39
C ALA A 25 -31.22 -8.03 10.93
N VAL A 26 -32.46 -7.59 10.85
CA VAL A 26 -33.54 -8.39 10.29
C VAL A 26 -33.82 -7.90 8.87
N ALA A 27 -33.55 -8.75 7.89
CA ALA A 27 -33.94 -8.50 6.51
C ALA A 27 -35.46 -8.48 6.36
N ALA A 28 -35.97 -7.94 5.25
CA ALA A 28 -37.40 -7.95 4.92
C ALA A 28 -38.01 -9.37 4.89
N SER A 29 -37.19 -10.40 4.67
CA SER A 29 -37.52 -11.80 4.72
C SER A 29 -37.75 -12.37 6.14
N GLY A 30 -37.45 -11.58 7.18
CA GLY A 30 -37.49 -12.02 8.57
C GLY A 30 -36.32 -12.89 9.02
N THR A 31 -35.36 -13.17 8.16
CA THR A 31 -34.15 -13.92 8.54
C THR A 31 -33.16 -13.01 9.25
N PRO A 32 -32.72 -13.31 10.48
CA PRO A 32 -31.71 -12.52 11.17
C PRO A 32 -30.37 -12.63 10.43
N ILE A 33 -29.74 -11.49 10.23
CA ILE A 33 -28.37 -11.41 9.71
C ILE A 33 -27.52 -10.82 10.82
N GLU A 34 -26.46 -11.53 11.20
CA GLU A 34 -25.48 -11.02 12.13
C GLU A 34 -24.59 -10.01 11.41
N VAL A 35 -24.58 -8.78 11.90
CA VAL A 35 -23.72 -7.71 11.33
C VAL A 35 -22.61 -7.44 12.32
N PRO A 36 -21.37 -7.72 11.97
CA PRO A 36 -20.24 -7.36 12.82
C PRO A 36 -20.14 -5.83 12.94
N PRO A 37 -19.69 -5.32 14.08
CA PRO A 37 -19.53 -3.89 14.26
C PRO A 37 -18.48 -3.33 13.28
N TYR A 38 -18.87 -2.34 12.52
CA TYR A 38 -18.06 -1.74 11.45
C TYR A 38 -17.01 -0.77 11.99
N PHE A 39 -17.16 -0.28 13.21
CA PHE A 39 -16.31 0.74 13.79
C PHE A 39 -15.86 0.27 15.17
N LEU A 40 -14.89 -0.62 15.17
CA LEU A 40 -14.15 -0.94 16.38
C LEU A 40 -13.06 0.10 16.57
N ASP A 41 -13.21 0.95 17.56
CA ASP A 41 -12.11 1.68 18.16
C ASP A 41 -11.34 0.71 19.08
N ASP A 42 -10.79 -0.34 18.49
CA ASP A 42 -9.90 -1.22 19.21
C ASP A 42 -8.46 -0.85 18.82
N PRO A 43 -7.68 -0.28 19.75
CA PRO A 43 -6.28 0.02 19.50
C PRO A 43 -5.45 -1.25 19.23
N HIS A 44 -6.03 -2.43 19.46
CA HIS A 44 -5.41 -3.72 19.19
C HIS A 44 -5.79 -4.32 17.81
N CYS A 45 -6.62 -3.65 17.02
CA CYS A 45 -7.04 -4.14 15.71
C CYS A 45 -5.91 -4.23 14.69
N SER A 46 -4.86 -3.48 14.85
CA SER A 46 -3.68 -3.56 13.99
C SER A 46 -2.43 -3.82 14.83
N VAL A 47 -1.53 -4.64 14.31
CA VAL A 47 -0.28 -4.97 14.97
C VAL A 47 0.87 -4.59 14.05
N CYS A 48 1.79 -3.77 14.55
CA CYS A 48 3.01 -3.43 13.85
C CYS A 48 4.19 -4.17 14.49
N GLU A 49 4.51 -5.34 13.93
CA GLU A 49 5.60 -6.18 14.43
C GLU A 49 6.96 -5.72 13.89
N LEU A 50 7.93 -5.48 14.78
CA LEU A 50 9.33 -5.31 14.37
C LEU A 50 9.93 -6.70 14.14
N MET A 51 10.48 -6.90 12.95
CA MET A 51 11.14 -8.15 12.61
C MET A 51 12.64 -8.10 12.91
N ARG A 52 13.24 -9.28 13.12
CA ARG A 52 14.68 -9.40 13.23
C ARG A 52 15.34 -8.97 11.92
N PRO A 53 16.55 -8.39 11.98
CA PRO A 53 17.28 -8.05 10.79
C PRO A 53 17.41 -9.24 9.84
N LEU A 54 17.23 -8.98 8.55
CA LEU A 54 17.36 -9.97 7.49
C LEU A 54 18.50 -9.55 6.58
N ALA A 55 19.48 -10.44 6.43
CA ALA A 55 20.62 -10.18 5.56
C ALA A 55 20.21 -10.32 4.08
N SER A 56 20.61 -9.35 3.27
CA SER A 56 20.56 -9.45 1.82
C SER A 56 21.69 -10.34 1.28
N PRO A 57 21.64 -10.78 0.01
CA PRO A 57 22.74 -11.49 -0.64
C PRO A 57 24.06 -10.70 -0.64
N THR A 58 24.01 -9.39 -0.55
CA THR A 58 25.19 -8.51 -0.45
C THR A 58 25.74 -8.38 0.97
N GLY A 59 25.14 -9.06 1.95
CA GLY A 59 25.53 -9.02 3.37
C GLY A 59 25.02 -7.82 4.15
N MET A 60 24.22 -6.94 3.54
CA MET A 60 23.55 -5.85 4.26
C MET A 60 22.33 -6.36 5.01
N GLU A 61 22.17 -5.90 6.24
CA GLU A 61 21.04 -6.30 7.10
C GLU A 61 19.93 -5.25 7.04
N HIS A 62 18.71 -5.70 6.76
CA HIS A 62 17.53 -4.83 6.73
C HIS A 62 16.62 -5.12 7.91
N LEU A 63 16.27 -4.05 8.63
CA LEU A 63 15.14 -4.05 9.55
C LEU A 63 13.86 -3.86 8.75
N PHE A 64 12.78 -4.46 9.20
CA PHE A 64 11.46 -4.20 8.63
C PHE A 64 10.36 -4.37 9.68
N ARG A 65 9.29 -3.62 9.50
CA ARG A 65 8.06 -3.74 10.27
C ARG A 65 6.97 -4.36 9.42
N VAL A 66 6.17 -5.22 10.04
CA VAL A 66 5.01 -5.81 9.39
C VAL A 66 3.76 -5.30 10.10
N PHE A 67 2.99 -4.48 9.40
CA PHE A 67 1.65 -4.09 9.81
C PHE A 67 0.66 -5.17 9.39
N LEU A 68 -0.12 -5.64 10.36
CA LEU A 68 -1.21 -6.59 10.14
C LEU A 68 -2.55 -5.84 10.24
N PRO A 69 -3.44 -5.98 9.27
CA PRO A 69 -4.71 -5.26 9.27
C PRO A 69 -5.61 -5.68 10.43
N PRO A 70 -6.60 -4.83 10.80
CA PRO A 70 -7.61 -5.18 11.79
C PRO A 70 -8.24 -6.54 11.50
N GLY A 71 -8.50 -7.32 12.55
CA GLY A 71 -9.09 -8.66 12.41
C GLY A 71 -8.16 -9.74 11.85
N TYR A 72 -6.88 -9.46 11.58
CA TYR A 72 -5.96 -10.47 11.05
C TYR A 72 -5.87 -11.71 11.94
N ARG A 73 -5.89 -11.57 13.27
CA ARG A 73 -5.77 -12.70 14.20
C ARG A 73 -7.03 -13.53 14.28
N GLU A 74 -8.18 -12.90 14.15
CA GLU A 74 -9.52 -13.52 14.23
C GLU A 74 -9.91 -14.21 12.92
N ASN A 75 -9.59 -13.59 11.78
CA ASN A 75 -9.95 -14.08 10.45
C ASN A 75 -8.93 -15.10 9.93
N THR A 76 -8.78 -16.24 10.62
CA THR A 76 -7.69 -17.20 10.37
C THR A 76 -7.71 -17.86 8.98
N LEU A 77 -8.85 -17.84 8.29
CA LEU A 77 -9.00 -18.40 6.93
C LEU A 77 -8.78 -17.35 5.83
N LYS A 78 -8.77 -16.05 6.18
CA LYS A 78 -8.57 -14.97 5.21
C LYS A 78 -7.10 -14.86 4.83
N ARG A 79 -6.85 -14.57 3.54
CA ARG A 79 -5.55 -14.20 2.99
C ARG A 79 -5.59 -12.77 2.50
N TYR A 80 -4.46 -12.11 2.51
CA TYR A 80 -4.35 -10.67 2.36
C TYR A 80 -3.38 -10.29 1.25
N PRO A 81 -3.67 -9.24 0.47
CA PRO A 81 -2.66 -8.62 -0.40
C PRO A 81 -1.53 -8.04 0.45
N VAL A 82 -0.39 -7.82 -0.17
CA VAL A 82 0.82 -7.31 0.50
C VAL A 82 1.35 -6.08 -0.20
N LEU A 83 1.59 -5.02 0.58
CA LEU A 83 2.26 -3.81 0.17
C LEU A 83 3.66 -3.74 0.78
N TYR A 84 4.70 -3.74 -0.05
CA TYR A 84 6.08 -3.48 0.35
C TYR A 84 6.35 -1.98 0.23
N MET A 85 6.57 -1.31 1.37
CA MET A 85 6.84 0.13 1.41
C MET A 85 8.28 0.38 1.82
N HIS A 86 8.96 1.22 1.05
CA HIS A 86 10.33 1.63 1.33
C HIS A 86 10.38 2.77 2.34
N GLU A 87 11.56 2.98 2.95
CA GLU A 87 11.72 3.94 4.06
C GLU A 87 10.80 3.64 5.24
N GLY A 88 10.77 2.35 5.62
CA GLY A 88 9.88 1.79 6.65
C GLY A 88 9.95 2.47 8.01
N ASN A 89 11.08 3.13 8.33
CA ASN A 89 11.24 3.94 9.52
C ASN A 89 10.28 5.15 9.56
N ASN A 90 9.86 5.67 8.40
CA ASN A 90 8.99 6.84 8.30
C ASN A 90 7.49 6.50 8.25
N LEU A 91 7.10 5.22 8.32
CA LEU A 91 5.72 4.82 8.02
C LEU A 91 4.77 4.89 9.21
N PHE A 92 5.23 4.48 10.40
CA PHE A 92 4.34 4.17 11.53
C PHE A 92 4.65 4.97 12.80
N LEU A 93 5.90 4.95 13.26
CA LEU A 93 6.29 5.44 14.58
C LEU A 93 7.11 6.73 14.49
N LYS A 94 6.68 7.76 15.20
CA LYS A 94 7.36 9.06 15.24
C LYS A 94 8.79 8.96 15.75
N GLU A 95 9.05 8.02 16.67
CA GLU A 95 10.35 7.79 17.29
C GLU A 95 11.38 7.23 16.31
N GLU A 96 10.92 6.58 15.23
CA GLU A 96 11.78 6.02 14.18
C GLU A 96 11.89 6.93 12.97
N ALA A 97 10.91 7.83 12.80
CA ALA A 97 10.77 8.66 11.63
C ALA A 97 11.80 9.79 11.57
N PHE A 98 12.23 10.11 10.36
CA PHE A 98 13.07 11.26 10.09
C PHE A 98 12.37 12.55 10.55
N LEU A 99 13.01 13.30 11.44
CA LEU A 99 12.46 14.50 12.08
C LEU A 99 11.10 14.30 12.79
N GLY A 100 10.73 13.07 13.12
CA GLY A 100 9.48 12.74 13.76
C GLY A 100 8.24 12.83 12.87
N ASN A 101 8.41 12.96 11.56
CA ASN A 101 7.32 13.03 10.59
C ASN A 101 7.05 11.65 9.98
N THR A 102 5.84 11.15 10.15
CA THR A 102 5.44 9.84 9.63
C THR A 102 4.42 9.96 8.51
N TRP A 103 4.36 8.90 7.68
CA TRP A 103 3.28 8.74 6.70
C TRP A 103 1.93 8.39 7.33
N ARG A 104 1.91 8.05 8.63
CA ARG A 104 0.71 7.62 9.32
C ARG A 104 -0.02 6.48 8.59
N THR A 105 0.75 5.56 8.05
CA THR A 105 0.26 4.50 7.16
C THR A 105 -0.79 3.62 7.82
N ASP A 106 -0.61 3.29 9.08
CA ASP A 106 -1.56 2.52 9.90
C ASP A 106 -2.88 3.26 10.11
N GLU A 107 -2.82 4.55 10.39
CA GLU A 107 -4.02 5.39 10.57
C GLU A 107 -4.79 5.54 9.25
N VAL A 108 -4.09 5.82 8.15
CA VAL A 108 -4.70 5.97 6.82
C VAL A 108 -5.36 4.67 6.36
N LEU A 109 -4.67 3.55 6.50
CA LEU A 109 -5.23 2.24 6.15
C LEU A 109 -6.41 1.88 7.05
N GLY A 110 -6.33 2.19 8.34
CA GLY A 110 -7.44 1.98 9.28
C GLY A 110 -8.69 2.78 8.91
N VAL A 111 -8.54 4.02 8.45
CA VAL A 111 -9.66 4.82 7.95
C VAL A 111 -10.25 4.24 6.67
N LEU A 112 -9.41 3.89 5.70
CA LEU A 112 -9.86 3.33 4.43
C LEU A 112 -10.55 1.96 4.61
N ASP A 113 -10.08 1.16 5.55
CA ASP A 113 -10.72 -0.11 5.90
C ASP A 113 -12.09 0.12 6.56
N LYS A 114 -12.19 1.00 7.56
CA LYS A 114 -13.46 1.40 8.17
C LYS A 114 -14.48 1.92 7.16
N MET A 115 -14.02 2.60 6.12
CA MET A 115 -14.85 3.06 4.99
C MET A 115 -15.19 1.94 4.01
N ASN A 116 -14.64 0.75 4.16
CA ASN A 116 -14.73 -0.36 3.20
C ASN A 116 -14.24 0.03 1.79
N ALA A 117 -13.27 0.94 1.74
CA ALA A 117 -12.74 1.50 0.49
C ALA A 117 -11.62 0.66 -0.13
N ILE A 118 -10.92 -0.14 0.68
CA ILE A 118 -9.80 -0.99 0.25
C ILE A 118 -9.94 -2.41 0.78
N GLU A 119 -9.24 -3.35 0.13
CA GLU A 119 -8.99 -4.66 0.71
C GLU A 119 -8.02 -4.50 1.90
N GLU A 120 -8.33 -5.17 3.01
CA GLU A 120 -7.43 -5.24 4.15
C GLU A 120 -6.06 -5.77 3.71
N THR A 121 -5.00 -5.01 3.95
CA THR A 121 -3.69 -5.24 3.34
C THR A 121 -2.61 -5.37 4.41
N ILE A 122 -1.73 -6.35 4.27
CA ILE A 122 -0.49 -6.45 5.06
C ILE A 122 0.50 -5.43 4.50
N VAL A 123 1.14 -4.64 5.35
CA VAL A 123 2.22 -3.73 4.92
C VAL A 123 3.56 -4.19 5.50
N VAL A 124 4.55 -4.28 4.62
CA VAL A 124 5.94 -4.57 4.98
C VAL A 124 6.74 -3.29 4.78
N GLY A 125 6.98 -2.58 5.87
CA GLY A 125 7.78 -1.35 5.87
C GLY A 125 9.27 -1.67 6.02
N ILE A 126 10.06 -1.47 4.96
CA ILE A 126 11.47 -1.86 4.89
C ILE A 126 12.32 -0.64 5.23
N HIS A 127 13.10 -0.73 6.30
CA HIS A 127 14.02 0.34 6.69
C HIS A 127 15.22 0.35 5.73
N PRO A 128 15.63 1.51 5.23
CA PRO A 128 16.86 1.59 4.45
C PRO A 128 18.07 1.31 5.35
N ASN A 129 19.09 0.70 4.81
CA ASN A 129 20.38 0.58 5.46
C ASN A 129 21.33 1.65 4.89
N GLU A 130 22.01 1.36 3.78
CA GLU A 130 22.81 2.35 3.05
C GLU A 130 21.97 2.94 1.90
N ARG A 131 20.98 3.79 2.26
CA ARG A 131 19.91 4.27 1.38
C ARG A 131 20.39 4.70 -0.01
N GLU A 132 21.38 5.57 -0.08
CA GLU A 132 21.86 6.07 -1.37
C GLU A 132 22.53 4.98 -2.20
N ARG A 133 23.28 4.09 -1.57
CA ARG A 133 23.92 2.97 -2.24
C ARG A 133 22.91 1.95 -2.79
N GLU A 134 21.88 1.64 -1.99
CA GLU A 134 20.89 0.62 -2.33
C GLU A 134 19.84 1.11 -3.32
N TYR A 135 19.49 2.41 -3.26
CA TYR A 135 18.39 2.98 -4.05
C TYR A 135 18.89 3.68 -5.33
N THR A 136 20.19 3.65 -5.62
CA THR A 136 20.76 4.16 -6.86
C THR A 136 21.54 3.05 -7.58
N GLN A 137 21.93 3.32 -8.84
CA GLN A 137 22.69 2.38 -9.66
C GLN A 137 24.12 2.17 -9.12
N PRO A 138 24.62 0.93 -9.06
CA PRO A 138 23.97 -0.33 -9.46
C PRO A 138 23.16 -1.01 -8.33
N GLY A 139 23.15 -0.46 -7.14
CA GLY A 139 22.64 -1.11 -5.91
C GLY A 139 21.18 -1.49 -5.95
N TYR A 140 20.31 -0.72 -6.64
CA TYR A 140 18.88 -1.02 -6.72
C TYR A 140 18.59 -2.36 -7.41
N GLU A 141 19.49 -2.87 -8.25
CA GLU A 141 19.35 -4.19 -8.87
C GLU A 141 19.52 -5.31 -7.83
N ASP A 142 20.54 -5.21 -6.98
CA ASP A 142 20.78 -6.17 -5.91
C ASP A 142 19.69 -6.08 -4.84
N TYR A 143 19.25 -4.87 -4.53
CA TYR A 143 18.13 -4.64 -3.62
C TYR A 143 16.82 -5.23 -4.16
N GLY A 144 16.53 -5.09 -5.45
CA GLY A 144 15.39 -5.71 -6.10
C GLY A 144 15.43 -7.23 -6.01
N ARG A 145 16.59 -7.85 -6.23
CA ARG A 145 16.77 -9.29 -6.02
C ARG A 145 16.52 -9.71 -4.58
N PHE A 146 17.02 -8.94 -3.60
CA PHE A 146 16.73 -9.19 -2.19
C PHE A 146 15.22 -9.20 -1.91
N LEU A 147 14.47 -8.26 -2.46
CA LEU A 147 13.00 -8.23 -2.28
C LEU A 147 12.35 -9.49 -2.85
N VAL A 148 12.72 -9.89 -4.06
CA VAL A 148 12.08 -11.00 -4.79
C VAL A 148 12.51 -12.37 -4.26
N GLU A 149 13.80 -12.56 -4.00
CA GLU A 149 14.37 -13.87 -3.70
C GLU A 149 14.46 -14.18 -2.20
N THR A 150 14.42 -13.15 -1.35
CA THR A 150 14.64 -13.32 0.09
C THR A 150 13.47 -12.82 0.92
N LEU A 151 13.12 -11.53 0.82
CA LEU A 151 12.13 -10.93 1.71
C LEU A 151 10.71 -11.43 1.40
N LYS A 152 10.28 -11.37 0.13
CA LYS A 152 8.93 -11.82 -0.23
C LYS A 152 8.67 -13.28 0.10
N PRO A 153 9.53 -14.24 -0.22
CA PRO A 153 9.34 -15.63 0.21
C PRO A 153 9.23 -15.81 1.73
N LEU A 154 10.00 -15.04 2.51
CA LEU A 154 9.89 -15.04 3.97
C LEU A 154 8.53 -14.56 4.45
N ILE A 155 8.03 -13.46 3.88
CA ILE A 155 6.72 -12.89 4.22
C ILE A 155 5.59 -13.86 3.85
N ASP A 156 5.64 -14.43 2.65
CA ASP A 156 4.63 -15.39 2.20
C ASP A 156 4.61 -16.68 3.03
N ALA A 157 5.77 -17.13 3.52
CA ALA A 157 5.87 -18.29 4.40
C ALA A 157 5.37 -18.01 5.83
N LYS A 158 5.53 -16.76 6.31
CA LYS A 158 5.21 -16.39 7.70
C LYS A 158 3.78 -15.90 7.87
N TYR A 159 3.21 -15.23 6.87
CA TYR A 159 1.89 -14.59 6.95
C TYR A 159 0.90 -15.16 5.93
N ARG A 160 -0.38 -14.94 6.17
CA ARG A 160 -1.46 -15.37 5.27
C ARG A 160 -1.60 -14.40 4.09
N THR A 161 -0.67 -14.47 3.17
CA THR A 161 -0.63 -13.61 1.99
C THR A 161 -1.38 -14.21 0.80
N LEU A 162 -1.75 -13.33 -0.15
CA LEU A 162 -2.09 -13.67 -1.52
C LEU A 162 -0.81 -13.43 -2.35
N PRO A 163 -0.06 -14.48 -2.72
CA PRO A 163 1.31 -14.33 -3.21
C PRO A 163 1.42 -13.93 -4.69
N ASP A 164 0.31 -13.91 -5.40
CA ASP A 164 0.28 -13.58 -6.83
C ASP A 164 0.56 -12.09 -7.11
N PRO A 165 0.98 -11.74 -8.34
CA PRO A 165 1.36 -10.36 -8.67
C PRO A 165 0.20 -9.36 -8.58
N ALA A 166 -1.05 -9.78 -8.81
CA ALA A 166 -2.20 -8.89 -8.68
C ALA A 166 -2.45 -8.44 -7.24
N ASN A 167 -1.91 -9.17 -6.26
CA ASN A 167 -2.03 -8.92 -4.84
C ASN A 167 -0.70 -8.51 -4.18
N THR A 168 0.34 -8.25 -4.98
CA THR A 168 1.67 -7.84 -4.49
C THR A 168 2.03 -6.47 -5.09
N ALA A 169 2.24 -5.49 -4.22
CA ALA A 169 2.58 -4.13 -4.62
C ALA A 169 3.87 -3.64 -3.94
N ALA A 170 4.58 -2.72 -4.61
CA ALA A 170 5.67 -1.94 -4.02
C ALA A 170 5.33 -0.45 -4.07
N MET A 171 5.73 0.31 -3.02
CA MET A 171 5.46 1.74 -2.91
C MET A 171 6.60 2.47 -2.23
N GLY A 172 6.90 3.66 -2.73
CA GLY A 172 7.89 4.55 -2.12
C GLY A 172 7.84 5.96 -2.67
N SER A 173 8.56 6.86 -2.02
CA SER A 173 8.71 8.25 -2.43
C SER A 173 10.17 8.62 -2.64
N SER A 174 10.41 9.70 -3.39
CA SER A 174 11.78 10.17 -3.64
C SER A 174 12.65 9.03 -4.18
N LEU A 175 13.84 8.76 -3.63
CA LEU A 175 14.66 7.61 -4.04
C LEU A 175 13.99 6.25 -3.77
N GLY A 176 13.06 6.17 -2.81
CA GLY A 176 12.31 4.92 -2.52
C GLY A 176 11.43 4.47 -3.69
N GLU A 177 11.09 5.36 -4.60
CA GLU A 177 10.34 5.00 -5.81
C GLU A 177 11.19 4.19 -6.82
N VAL A 178 12.51 4.43 -6.90
CA VAL A 178 13.41 3.66 -7.76
C VAL A 178 13.33 2.17 -7.41
N VAL A 179 13.46 1.87 -6.12
CA VAL A 179 13.39 0.50 -5.60
C VAL A 179 11.97 -0.06 -5.49
N SER A 180 10.95 0.78 -5.72
CA SER A 180 9.56 0.34 -5.90
C SER A 180 9.26 0.02 -7.36
N PHE A 181 9.68 0.89 -8.28
CA PHE A 181 9.43 0.73 -9.72
C PHE A 181 10.25 -0.40 -10.32
N TYR A 182 11.53 -0.50 -9.96
CA TYR A 182 12.45 -1.47 -10.55
C TYR A 182 11.97 -2.93 -10.40
N PRO A 183 11.64 -3.44 -9.20
CA PRO A 183 11.17 -4.81 -9.07
C PRO A 183 9.88 -5.09 -9.85
N GLY A 184 8.93 -4.13 -9.91
CA GLY A 184 7.74 -4.28 -10.74
C GLY A 184 8.07 -4.34 -12.24
N SER A 185 9.05 -3.57 -12.69
CA SER A 185 9.47 -3.58 -14.10
C SER A 185 10.26 -4.82 -14.50
N GLN A 186 11.06 -5.38 -13.59
CA GLN A 186 11.93 -6.53 -13.88
C GLN A 186 11.28 -7.88 -13.58
N TRP A 187 10.46 -7.94 -12.52
CA TRP A 187 9.74 -9.15 -12.08
C TRP A 187 8.24 -8.91 -11.96
N PRO A 188 7.54 -8.55 -13.07
CA PRO A 188 6.10 -8.28 -13.05
C PRO A 188 5.26 -9.53 -12.70
N GLU A 189 5.84 -10.73 -12.78
CA GLU A 189 5.27 -11.97 -12.29
C GLU A 189 5.30 -12.09 -10.77
N VAL A 190 6.03 -11.20 -10.08
CA VAL A 190 6.12 -11.12 -8.61
C VAL A 190 5.42 -9.87 -8.10
N PHE A 191 5.74 -8.70 -8.66
CA PHE A 191 5.17 -7.41 -8.31
C PHE A 191 4.33 -6.89 -9.47
N GLY A 192 3.01 -7.06 -9.40
CA GLY A 192 2.10 -6.60 -10.46
C GLY A 192 1.66 -5.15 -10.33
N LYS A 193 1.98 -4.49 -9.21
CA LYS A 193 1.52 -3.13 -8.91
C LYS A 193 2.64 -2.30 -8.28
N VAL A 194 2.73 -1.02 -8.68
CA VAL A 194 3.69 -0.08 -8.09
C VAL A 194 3.07 1.29 -7.87
N ALA A 195 3.49 1.98 -6.81
CA ALA A 195 3.15 3.38 -6.56
C ALA A 195 4.42 4.18 -6.27
N CYS A 196 4.64 5.22 -7.06
CA CYS A 196 5.84 6.04 -7.06
C CYS A 196 5.45 7.51 -6.83
N LEU A 197 5.87 8.07 -5.71
CA LEU A 197 5.52 9.41 -5.29
C LEU A 197 6.73 10.33 -5.37
N SER A 198 6.56 11.54 -5.92
CA SER A 198 7.63 12.56 -6.00
C SER A 198 8.92 12.03 -6.62
N ILE A 199 8.83 11.48 -7.80
CA ILE A 199 9.81 10.68 -8.51
C ILE A 199 11.14 11.39 -8.70
N THR A 200 12.26 10.71 -8.42
CA THR A 200 13.63 11.20 -8.65
C THR A 200 14.31 10.55 -9.87
N PHE A 201 13.57 9.92 -10.76
CA PHE A 201 14.13 9.30 -11.96
C PHE A 201 15.08 10.27 -12.69
N THR A 202 16.26 9.81 -13.00
CA THR A 202 17.44 10.51 -13.48
C THR A 202 18.50 10.83 -12.42
N PHE A 203 18.21 10.57 -11.15
CA PHE A 203 19.24 10.70 -10.14
C PHE A 203 19.95 9.35 -9.93
N ARG A 204 21.01 9.10 -10.72
CA ARG A 204 21.84 7.89 -10.64
C ARG A 204 21.02 6.60 -10.83
N ASP A 205 20.06 6.66 -11.76
CA ASP A 205 19.30 5.51 -12.25
C ASP A 205 19.13 5.60 -13.77
N ASP A 206 18.73 4.50 -14.41
CA ASP A 206 18.47 4.41 -15.85
C ASP A 206 17.03 4.02 -16.18
N LEU A 207 16.10 4.17 -15.22
CA LEU A 207 14.73 3.68 -15.34
C LEU A 207 13.94 4.38 -16.46
N LEU A 208 14.18 5.67 -16.70
CA LEU A 208 13.57 6.36 -17.84
C LEU A 208 14.04 5.79 -19.19
N GLU A 209 15.30 5.40 -19.29
CA GLU A 209 15.86 4.75 -20.48
C GLU A 209 15.29 3.35 -20.64
N ARG A 210 15.27 2.54 -19.57
CA ARG A 210 14.68 1.18 -19.56
C ARG A 210 13.21 1.21 -19.99
N VAL A 211 12.41 2.10 -19.46
CA VAL A 211 11.00 2.25 -19.88
C VAL A 211 10.91 2.57 -21.37
N SER A 212 11.82 3.33 -21.94
CA SER A 212 11.82 3.68 -23.35
C SER A 212 12.22 2.50 -24.25
N THR A 213 13.20 1.71 -23.84
CA THR A 213 13.87 0.69 -24.67
C THR A 213 13.34 -0.72 -24.43
N GLU A 214 12.98 -1.07 -23.19
CA GLU A 214 12.47 -2.40 -22.86
C GLU A 214 10.99 -2.58 -23.27
N PRO A 215 10.51 -3.82 -23.42
CA PRO A 215 9.10 -4.09 -23.70
C PRO A 215 8.17 -3.57 -22.60
N LYS A 216 6.91 -3.25 -22.97
CA LYS A 216 5.86 -2.98 -21.99
C LYS A 216 5.68 -4.17 -21.05
N ARG A 217 5.58 -3.91 -19.74
CA ARG A 217 5.35 -4.93 -18.71
C ARG A 217 3.87 -4.96 -18.31
N PRO A 218 3.31 -6.11 -17.89
CA PRO A 218 1.95 -6.19 -17.35
C PRO A 218 1.91 -5.66 -15.92
N LEU A 219 1.97 -4.33 -15.77
CA LEU A 219 2.13 -3.64 -14.49
C LEU A 219 1.06 -2.56 -14.33
N GLN A 220 0.50 -2.46 -13.14
CA GLN A 220 -0.37 -1.37 -12.72
C GLN A 220 0.48 -0.31 -11.99
N ILE A 221 0.47 0.93 -12.48
CA ILE A 221 1.40 1.98 -12.05
C ILE A 221 0.64 3.20 -11.58
N TYR A 222 0.92 3.64 -10.35
CA TYR A 222 0.53 4.94 -9.84
C TYR A 222 1.73 5.87 -9.79
N LEU A 223 1.57 7.10 -10.28
CA LEU A 223 2.56 8.15 -10.21
C LEU A 223 1.97 9.43 -9.65
N ASP A 224 2.66 10.11 -8.75
CA ASP A 224 2.30 11.47 -8.36
C ASP A 224 3.50 12.36 -8.03
N SER A 225 3.23 13.64 -7.96
CA SER A 225 4.15 14.64 -7.42
C SER A 225 3.39 15.89 -6.97
N GLY A 226 4.05 16.76 -6.21
CA GLY A 226 3.58 18.13 -6.05
C GLY A 226 3.81 18.95 -7.34
N TRP A 227 3.08 20.06 -7.49
CA TRP A 227 3.19 20.98 -8.61
C TRP A 227 3.21 22.43 -8.10
N PRO A 228 4.06 23.31 -8.64
CA PRO A 228 5.06 23.14 -9.75
C PRO A 228 6.42 22.62 -9.29
N ARG A 229 6.56 22.28 -8.03
CA ARG A 229 7.80 21.77 -7.42
C ARG A 229 7.67 20.28 -7.14
N ASP A 230 8.48 19.74 -6.25
CA ASP A 230 8.39 18.36 -5.78
C ASP A 230 8.57 17.32 -6.90
N ASN A 231 9.65 17.47 -7.70
CA ASN A 231 9.97 16.54 -8.78
C ASN A 231 8.89 16.41 -9.86
N TYR A 232 8.12 17.48 -10.10
CA TYR A 232 7.05 17.50 -11.09
C TYR A 232 7.50 17.10 -12.49
N GLU A 233 8.61 17.68 -12.99
CA GLU A 233 9.08 17.41 -14.36
C GLU A 233 9.58 15.98 -14.58
N PRO A 234 10.38 15.37 -13.68
CA PRO A 234 10.72 13.95 -13.78
C PRO A 234 9.47 13.03 -13.76
N THR A 235 8.52 13.31 -12.88
CA THR A 235 7.27 12.53 -12.78
C THR A 235 6.45 12.63 -14.07
N ARG A 236 6.29 13.81 -14.61
CA ARG A 236 5.61 14.05 -15.87
C ARG A 236 6.31 13.35 -17.03
N SER A 237 7.64 13.39 -17.08
CA SER A 237 8.45 12.73 -18.10
C SER A 237 8.23 11.21 -18.10
N MET A 238 8.21 10.59 -16.92
CA MET A 238 7.93 9.16 -16.79
C MET A 238 6.50 8.83 -17.24
N ARG A 239 5.49 9.61 -16.81
CA ARG A 239 4.11 9.46 -17.29
C ARG A 239 4.04 9.46 -18.81
N ASP A 240 4.67 10.44 -19.46
CA ASP A 240 4.62 10.59 -20.92
C ASP A 240 5.27 9.40 -21.64
N ARG A 241 6.37 8.87 -21.11
CA ARG A 241 7.01 7.65 -21.64
C ARG A 241 6.14 6.42 -21.47
N LEU A 242 5.49 6.25 -20.32
CA LEU A 242 4.56 5.14 -20.08
C LEU A 242 3.35 5.22 -21.00
N LEU A 243 2.79 6.41 -21.22
CA LEU A 243 1.71 6.62 -22.19
C LEU A 243 2.15 6.28 -23.62
N TRP A 244 3.34 6.73 -24.02
CA TRP A 244 3.91 6.41 -25.33
C TRP A 244 4.15 4.89 -25.46
N LYS A 245 4.54 4.21 -24.39
CA LYS A 245 4.69 2.74 -24.32
C LYS A 245 3.35 1.99 -24.41
N GLY A 246 2.22 2.70 -24.34
CA GLY A 246 0.88 2.13 -24.47
C GLY A 246 0.25 1.68 -23.16
N TYR A 247 0.67 2.21 -22.01
CA TYR A 247 -0.06 2.02 -20.76
C TYR A 247 -1.37 2.81 -20.81
N ARG A 248 -2.48 2.17 -20.44
CA ARG A 248 -3.81 2.75 -20.53
C ARG A 248 -4.13 3.60 -19.30
N PRO A 249 -4.45 4.92 -19.48
CA PRO A 249 -4.84 5.77 -18.37
C PRO A 249 -6.04 5.23 -17.59
N GLY A 250 -6.04 5.40 -16.30
CA GLY A 250 -7.10 5.01 -15.38
C GLY A 250 -7.14 3.52 -15.00
N SER A 251 -6.59 2.64 -15.83
CA SER A 251 -6.56 1.20 -15.53
C SER A 251 -5.16 0.64 -15.28
N GLU A 252 -4.19 0.97 -16.14
CA GLU A 252 -2.80 0.52 -16.00
C GLU A 252 -1.89 1.62 -15.47
N LEU A 253 -2.23 2.89 -15.75
CA LEU A 253 -1.48 4.06 -15.32
C LEU A 253 -2.41 5.09 -14.70
N PHE A 254 -2.15 5.47 -13.47
CA PHE A 254 -2.81 6.59 -12.80
C PHE A 254 -1.77 7.66 -12.45
N TYR A 255 -2.06 8.91 -12.81
CA TYR A 255 -1.14 10.02 -12.59
C TYR A 255 -1.87 11.23 -12.02
N LEU A 256 -1.31 11.82 -10.95
CA LEU A 256 -1.79 13.06 -10.36
C LEU A 256 -0.65 14.05 -10.13
N ALA A 257 -1.01 15.33 -10.16
CA ALA A 257 -0.15 16.42 -9.71
C ALA A 257 -0.91 17.25 -8.67
N PHE A 258 -0.34 17.37 -7.47
CA PHE A 258 -0.98 18.04 -6.34
C PHE A 258 -0.49 19.48 -6.22
N PRO A 259 -1.38 20.50 -6.37
CA PRO A 259 -0.98 21.89 -6.28
C PRO A 259 -0.36 22.20 -4.92
N ASN A 260 0.85 22.78 -4.96
CA ASN A 260 1.63 23.23 -3.80
C ASN A 260 2.04 22.14 -2.79
N ALA A 261 1.86 20.86 -3.08
CA ALA A 261 2.39 19.80 -2.24
C ALA A 261 3.92 19.82 -2.24
N THR A 262 4.49 19.51 -1.08
CA THR A 262 5.92 19.55 -0.80
C THR A 262 6.57 18.17 -0.82
N HIS A 263 7.91 18.14 -0.81
CA HIS A 263 8.70 16.91 -0.84
C HIS A 263 9.02 16.46 0.58
N ASP A 264 8.02 15.98 1.30
CA ASP A 264 8.13 15.54 2.69
C ASP A 264 7.06 14.51 3.09
N GLU A 265 7.29 13.85 4.22
CA GLU A 265 6.46 12.78 4.76
C GLU A 265 5.02 13.23 5.06
N THR A 266 4.83 14.50 5.47
CA THR A 266 3.48 15.03 5.75
C THR A 266 2.67 15.13 4.46
N ALA A 267 3.26 15.69 3.41
CA ALA A 267 2.61 15.82 2.12
C ALA A 267 2.35 14.43 1.49
N TRP A 268 3.24 13.46 1.68
CA TRP A 268 3.02 12.07 1.21
C TRP A 268 1.93 11.38 2.01
N ALA A 269 1.87 11.57 3.33
CA ALA A 269 0.80 11.04 4.18
C ALA A 269 -0.58 11.54 3.74
N GLU A 270 -0.71 12.86 3.50
CA GLU A 270 -1.98 13.49 3.10
C GLU A 270 -2.55 12.93 1.79
N ARG A 271 -1.69 12.56 0.85
CA ARG A 271 -2.12 12.03 -0.45
C ARG A 271 -2.08 10.50 -0.58
N SER A 272 -1.51 9.79 0.39
CA SER A 272 -1.40 8.34 0.42
C SER A 272 -2.74 7.55 0.32
N PRO A 273 -3.90 8.08 0.75
CA PRO A 273 -5.17 7.40 0.53
C PRO A 273 -5.47 7.08 -0.94
N ILE A 274 -4.94 7.88 -1.87
CA ILE A 274 -5.22 7.70 -3.30
C ILE A 274 -4.44 6.51 -3.88
N PRO A 275 -3.08 6.41 -3.73
CA PRO A 275 -2.36 5.22 -4.16
C PRO A 275 -2.83 3.95 -3.45
N PHE A 276 -3.19 3.97 -2.17
CA PHE A 276 -3.73 2.79 -1.50
C PHE A 276 -5.04 2.31 -2.15
N GLN A 277 -5.95 3.22 -2.49
CA GLN A 277 -7.18 2.88 -3.20
C GLN A 277 -6.93 2.43 -4.65
N PHE A 278 -5.95 3.01 -5.33
CA PHE A 278 -5.59 2.56 -6.67
C PHE A 278 -5.02 1.14 -6.66
N LEU A 279 -4.18 0.82 -5.69
CA LEU A 279 -3.55 -0.51 -5.56
C LEU A 279 -4.54 -1.58 -5.07
N PHE A 280 -5.38 -1.27 -4.10
CA PHE A 280 -6.18 -2.25 -3.36
C PHE A 280 -7.65 -1.85 -3.17
N GLY A 281 -8.13 -0.86 -3.91
CA GLY A 281 -9.51 -0.39 -3.82
C GLY A 281 -10.54 -1.47 -4.15
N LYS A 282 -11.56 -1.57 -3.33
CA LYS A 282 -12.73 -2.38 -3.62
C LYS A 282 -13.55 -1.71 -4.70
N GLN A 283 -13.70 -2.38 -5.83
CA GLN A 283 -14.63 -1.90 -6.86
C GLN A 283 -16.06 -2.11 -6.34
N PRO A 284 -16.90 -1.06 -6.30
CA PRO A 284 -18.31 -1.28 -6.04
C PRO A 284 -18.88 -2.20 -7.12
N SER A 285 -19.33 -3.38 -6.74
CA SER A 285 -20.05 -4.26 -7.67
C SER A 285 -21.44 -3.66 -7.91
N PHE A 286 -21.53 -2.74 -8.84
CA PHE A 286 -22.84 -2.40 -9.42
C PHE A 286 -23.25 -3.61 -10.26
N ALA A 287 -24.17 -4.41 -9.76
CA ALA A 287 -24.84 -5.40 -10.58
C ALA A 287 -25.44 -4.64 -11.78
N THR A 288 -24.93 -4.91 -12.96
CA THR A 288 -25.57 -4.42 -14.19
C THR A 288 -26.98 -4.99 -14.16
N PRO A 289 -28.05 -4.16 -14.26
CA PRO A 289 -29.40 -4.71 -14.37
C PRO A 289 -29.39 -5.68 -15.55
N ALA A 290 -29.84 -6.90 -15.29
CA ALA A 290 -30.06 -7.86 -16.38
C ALA A 290 -31.06 -7.22 -17.37
N ASN A 291 -30.61 -6.97 -18.60
CA ASN A 291 -31.47 -6.55 -19.70
C ASN A 291 -32.46 -7.66 -20.05
#